data_872ddd3f8562bcb915f9237e60749919
#
_entry.id   872ddd3f8562bcb915f9237e60749919
#
_cell.length_a   1.000
_cell.length_b   1.000
_cell.length_c   1.000
_cell.angle_alpha   90.00
_cell.angle_beta   90.00
_cell.angle_gamma   90.00
#
_symmetry.space_group_name_H-M   'P 1'
#
loop_
_entity.id
_entity.type
_entity.pdbx_description
1 polymer ?
#
loop_
_entity_poly.entity_id
_entity_poly.type
_entity_poly.pdbx_seq_one_letter_code
_entity_poly.pdbx_strand_id
1 'polypeptide(L)'
;MKKEGYFGNFGGRFVPEALRPPLMELEEAMNSIMPSREYRDALQDLLVHYAGRETPLTFCPRLSEELGFRLWLKREDLLHTGAHKINNALGQALLAKMMGKTHLIAETGAGQXXXXXXXXXGGRPA
;
A
#
# COMPACT_ATOMS: atom_id res chain seq x y z
N MET A 1 18.78 -9.07 -19.69
CA MET A 1 17.29 -9.14 -19.74
C MET A 1 16.72 -9.30 -18.34
N LYS A 2 15.72 -8.48 -18.01
CA LYS A 2 15.04 -8.58 -16.72
C LYS A 2 14.23 -9.88 -16.70
N LYS A 3 14.50 -10.75 -15.74
CA LYS A 3 13.79 -12.03 -15.61
C LYS A 3 12.37 -11.77 -15.11
N GLU A 4 11.37 -12.22 -15.87
CA GLU A 4 9.96 -11.97 -15.55
C GLU A 4 9.58 -12.46 -14.15
N GLY A 5 8.91 -11.58 -13.38
CA GLY A 5 8.48 -11.90 -12.03
C GLY A 5 9.58 -11.87 -10.98
N TYR A 6 10.78 -11.39 -11.34
CA TYR A 6 11.92 -11.36 -10.40
C TYR A 6 12.33 -9.94 -10.05
N PHE A 7 12.78 -9.78 -8.82
CA PHE A 7 13.38 -8.57 -8.27
C PHE A 7 14.80 -8.94 -7.84
N GLY A 8 15.75 -8.74 -8.76
CA GLY A 8 17.10 -9.26 -8.57
C GLY A 8 17.08 -10.79 -8.58
N ASN A 9 17.59 -11.39 -7.51
CA ASN A 9 17.64 -12.84 -7.35
C ASN A 9 16.38 -13.44 -6.71
N PHE A 10 15.39 -12.61 -6.35
CA PHE A 10 14.22 -13.02 -5.59
C PHE A 10 12.96 -12.92 -6.43
N GLY A 11 12.01 -13.81 -6.20
CA GLY A 11 10.72 -13.76 -6.87
C GLY A 11 10.43 -14.98 -7.71
N GLY A 12 9.71 -14.75 -8.80
CA GLY A 12 9.22 -15.78 -9.70
C GLY A 12 7.69 -15.78 -9.72
N ARG A 13 7.12 -16.57 -10.64
CA ARG A 13 5.66 -16.73 -10.77
C ARG A 13 5.28 -18.19 -10.59
N PHE A 14 5.29 -18.66 -9.35
CA PHE A 14 4.97 -20.05 -9.01
C PHE A 14 3.48 -20.13 -8.64
N VAL A 15 2.63 -20.01 -9.65
CA VAL A 15 1.18 -19.92 -9.50
C VAL A 15 0.49 -20.86 -10.49
N PRO A 16 -0.77 -21.27 -10.22
CA PRO A 16 -1.55 -22.02 -11.21
C PRO A 16 -1.66 -21.29 -12.54
N GLU A 17 -1.72 -22.04 -13.64
CA GLU A 17 -1.78 -21.49 -15.01
C GLU A 17 -2.88 -20.44 -15.18
N ALA A 18 -4.04 -20.64 -14.54
CA ALA A 18 -5.16 -19.72 -14.64
C ALA A 18 -4.84 -18.31 -14.13
N LEU A 19 -3.85 -18.18 -13.23
CA LEU A 19 -3.47 -16.89 -12.67
C LEU A 19 -2.35 -16.20 -13.45
N ARG A 20 -1.73 -16.87 -14.43
CA ARG A 20 -0.61 -16.27 -15.17
C ARG A 20 -1.04 -15.04 -16.00
N PRO A 21 -2.12 -15.11 -16.81
CA PRO A 21 -2.52 -13.93 -17.59
C PRO A 21 -2.83 -12.70 -16.72
N PRO A 22 -3.63 -12.80 -15.63
CA PRO A 22 -3.85 -11.61 -14.80
C PRO A 22 -2.58 -11.10 -14.11
N LEU A 23 -1.61 -11.98 -13.78
CA LEU A 23 -0.34 -11.51 -13.21
C LEU A 23 0.51 -10.78 -14.25
N MET A 24 0.45 -11.21 -15.50
CA MET A 24 1.16 -10.51 -16.60
C MET A 24 0.54 -9.12 -16.82
N GLU A 25 -0.79 -9.02 -16.79
CA GLU A 25 -1.51 -7.74 -16.86
C GLU A 25 -1.08 -6.82 -15.73
N LEU A 26 -1.00 -7.36 -14.52
CA LEU A 26 -0.57 -6.60 -13.34
C LEU A 26 0.88 -6.11 -13.49
N GLU A 27 1.78 -6.97 -13.96
CA GLU A 27 3.19 -6.59 -14.16
C GLU A 27 3.33 -5.49 -15.20
N GLU A 28 2.56 -5.57 -16.28
CA GLU A 28 2.54 -4.52 -17.30
C GLU A 28 2.06 -3.18 -16.69
N ALA A 29 1.00 -3.22 -15.89
CA ALA A 29 0.48 -2.04 -15.21
C ALA A 29 1.49 -1.48 -14.21
N MET A 30 2.17 -2.34 -13.46
CA MET A 30 3.24 -1.90 -12.55
C MET A 30 4.36 -1.17 -13.29
N ASN A 31 4.71 -1.65 -14.47
CA ASN A 31 5.80 -1.07 -15.24
C ASN A 31 5.40 0.21 -16.00
N SER A 32 4.12 0.38 -16.34
CA SER A 32 3.64 1.53 -17.13
C SER A 32 2.91 2.56 -16.29
N ILE A 33 2.02 2.14 -15.39
CA ILE A 33 1.17 3.06 -14.62
C ILE A 33 1.92 3.61 -13.39
N MET A 34 2.53 2.74 -12.58
CA MET A 34 3.14 3.17 -11.32
C MET A 34 4.24 4.23 -11.50
N PRO A 35 5.08 4.19 -12.56
CA PRO A 35 6.05 5.26 -12.75
C PRO A 35 5.46 6.56 -13.29
N SER A 36 4.19 6.55 -13.74
CA SER A 36 3.57 7.74 -14.33
C SER A 36 3.41 8.85 -13.30
N ARG A 37 3.47 10.08 -13.77
CA ARG A 37 3.24 11.26 -12.93
C ARG A 37 1.81 11.23 -12.38
N GLU A 38 0.85 10.86 -13.22
CA GLU A 38 -0.56 10.77 -12.83
C GLU A 38 -0.75 9.87 -11.60
N TYR A 39 -0.18 8.66 -11.64
CA TYR A 39 -0.30 7.73 -10.51
C TYR A 39 0.40 8.28 -9.26
N ARG A 40 1.61 8.79 -9.42
CA ARG A 40 2.40 9.27 -8.27
C ARG A 40 1.74 10.48 -7.60
N ASP A 41 1.23 11.42 -8.40
CA ASP A 41 0.56 12.61 -7.86
C ASP A 41 -0.73 12.22 -7.15
N ALA A 42 -1.54 11.34 -7.75
CA ALA A 42 -2.78 10.86 -7.14
C ALA A 42 -2.51 10.10 -5.84
N LEU A 43 -1.49 9.24 -5.83
CA LEU A 43 -1.14 8.51 -4.62
C LEU A 43 -0.65 9.45 -3.53
N GLN A 44 0.18 10.45 -3.88
CA GLN A 44 0.68 11.44 -2.93
C GLN A 44 -0.48 12.23 -2.31
N ASP A 45 -1.45 12.62 -3.13
CA ASP A 45 -2.64 13.33 -2.65
C ASP A 45 -3.42 12.48 -1.63
N LEU A 46 -3.62 11.19 -1.94
CA LEU A 46 -4.30 10.27 -1.03
C LEU A 46 -3.51 10.06 0.27
N LEU A 47 -2.18 9.95 0.18
CA LEU A 47 -1.35 9.76 1.37
C LEU A 47 -1.40 10.98 2.29
N VAL A 48 -1.41 12.18 1.74
CA VAL A 48 -1.45 13.42 2.52
C VAL A 48 -2.87 13.69 3.05
N HIS A 49 -3.86 13.70 2.18
CA HIS A 49 -5.20 14.22 2.52
C HIS A 49 -6.18 13.17 3.01
N TYR A 50 -5.93 11.89 2.73
CA TYR A 50 -6.79 10.82 3.21
C TYR A 50 -6.12 9.98 4.31
N ALA A 51 -4.88 9.55 4.08
CA ALA A 51 -4.17 8.74 5.08
C ALA A 51 -3.62 9.56 6.25
N GLY A 52 -3.26 10.83 6.01
CA GLY A 52 -2.78 11.72 7.07
C GLY A 52 -1.26 11.76 7.23
N ARG A 53 -0.52 11.47 6.15
CA ARG A 53 0.94 11.58 6.19
C ARG A 53 1.36 13.06 6.08
N GLU A 54 2.48 13.46 6.65
CA GLU A 54 3.46 12.61 7.35
C GLU A 54 3.09 12.45 8.83
N THR A 55 3.24 11.21 9.34
CA THR A 55 3.01 10.98 10.77
C THR A 55 4.20 11.47 11.60
N PRO A 56 3.98 11.91 12.83
CA PRO A 56 5.05 12.44 13.66
C PRO A 56 5.99 11.37 14.18
N LEU A 57 7.15 11.84 14.61
CA LEU A 57 8.13 11.05 15.36
C LEU A 57 8.02 11.52 16.80
N THR A 58 7.58 10.64 17.70
CA THR A 58 7.29 10.98 19.10
C THR A 58 8.37 10.43 20.02
N PHE A 59 9.02 11.31 20.78
CA PHE A 59 9.97 10.91 21.81
C PHE A 59 9.21 10.35 23.02
N CYS A 60 9.71 9.24 23.58
CA CYS A 60 9.11 8.55 24.71
C CYS A 60 10.05 8.65 25.93
N PRO A 61 9.96 9.75 26.73
CA PRO A 61 10.96 9.97 27.79
C PRO A 61 10.95 8.90 28.88
N ARG A 62 9.77 8.50 29.36
CA ARG A 62 9.68 7.50 30.44
C ARG A 62 10.22 6.14 30.01
N LEU A 63 9.81 5.68 28.82
CA LEU A 63 10.32 4.41 28.29
C LEU A 63 11.83 4.49 28.00
N SER A 64 12.30 5.65 27.52
CA SER A 64 13.73 5.86 27.28
C SER A 64 14.54 5.68 28.55
N GLU A 65 14.04 6.26 29.65
CA GLU A 65 14.69 6.14 30.96
C GLU A 65 14.73 4.69 31.42
N GLU A 66 13.60 3.98 31.33
CA GLU A 66 13.53 2.57 31.74
C GLU A 66 14.40 1.66 30.92
N LEU A 67 14.53 1.95 29.61
CA LEU A 67 15.27 1.10 28.68
C LEU A 67 16.76 1.45 28.57
N GLY A 68 17.15 2.64 29.04
CA GLY A 68 18.54 3.09 28.99
C GLY A 68 19.00 3.57 27.61
N PHE A 69 18.08 3.92 26.72
CA PHE A 69 18.40 4.53 25.42
C PHE A 69 17.26 5.45 24.98
N ARG A 70 17.55 6.32 24.02
CA ARG A 70 16.54 7.27 23.52
C ARG A 70 15.60 6.59 22.54
N LEU A 71 14.35 6.37 22.95
CA LEU A 71 13.33 5.71 22.13
C LEU A 71 12.44 6.76 21.45
N TRP A 72 12.31 6.63 20.14
CA TRP A 72 11.41 7.46 19.33
C TRP A 72 10.46 6.54 18.58
N LEU A 73 9.19 6.87 18.54
CA LEU A 73 8.18 6.10 17.84
C LEU A 73 7.74 6.83 16.57
N LYS A 74 7.86 6.16 15.43
CA LYS A 74 7.23 6.64 14.18
C LYS A 74 5.75 6.27 14.27
N ARG A 75 4.91 7.29 14.35
CA ARG A 75 3.51 7.12 14.80
C ARG A 75 2.57 6.69 13.66
N GLU A 76 2.76 5.49 13.14
CA GLU A 76 1.88 4.95 12.09
C GLU A 76 0.48 4.59 12.61
N ASP A 77 0.32 4.56 13.91
CA ASP A 77 -0.98 4.43 14.58
C ASP A 77 -1.88 5.65 14.37
N LEU A 78 -1.29 6.80 14.01
CA LEU A 78 -2.04 8.04 13.77
C LEU A 78 -2.58 8.16 12.34
N LEU A 79 -2.21 7.24 11.46
CA LEU A 79 -2.79 7.20 10.13
C LEU A 79 -4.28 6.88 10.19
N HIS A 80 -5.03 7.33 9.20
CA HIS A 80 -6.43 6.93 9.04
C HIS A 80 -6.51 5.39 9.03
N THR A 81 -7.42 4.82 9.78
CA THR A 81 -7.59 3.39 10.09
C THR A 81 -6.66 2.87 11.19
N GLY A 82 -5.76 3.69 11.73
CA GLY A 82 -4.97 3.35 12.91
C GLY A 82 -3.78 2.44 12.68
N ALA A 83 -3.37 2.23 11.43
CA ALA A 83 -2.24 1.35 11.14
C ALA A 83 -1.63 1.64 9.77
N HIS A 84 -0.43 1.10 9.57
CA HIS A 84 0.39 1.35 8.37
C HIS A 84 -0.18 0.75 7.07
N LYS A 85 -1.06 -0.22 7.14
CA LYS A 85 -1.55 -0.94 5.95
C LYS A 85 -2.33 -0.06 4.98
N ILE A 86 -2.85 1.08 5.43
CA ILE A 86 -3.53 2.01 4.54
C ILE A 86 -2.62 2.47 3.39
N ASN A 87 -1.31 2.61 3.63
CA ASN A 87 -0.35 2.99 2.58
C ASN A 87 -0.40 2.02 1.40
N ASN A 88 -0.32 0.73 1.72
CA ASN A 88 -0.36 -0.34 0.73
C ASN A 88 -1.74 -0.43 0.05
N ALA A 89 -2.80 -0.35 0.85
CA ALA A 89 -4.17 -0.46 0.33
C ALA A 89 -4.49 0.65 -0.66
N LEU A 90 -4.09 1.90 -0.35
CA LEU A 90 -4.31 3.03 -1.26
C LEU A 90 -3.57 2.85 -2.58
N GLY A 91 -2.30 2.43 -2.50
CA GLY A 91 -1.51 2.20 -3.72
C GLY A 91 -2.10 1.12 -4.61
N GLN A 92 -2.50 0.00 -4.02
CA GLN A 92 -3.09 -1.11 -4.78
C GLN A 92 -4.46 -0.74 -5.36
N ALA A 93 -5.31 -0.08 -4.56
CA ALA A 93 -6.64 0.31 -5.03
C ALA A 93 -6.55 1.32 -6.18
N LEU A 94 -5.63 2.29 -6.07
CA LEU A 94 -5.42 3.28 -7.13
C LEU A 94 -4.90 2.61 -8.40
N LEU A 95 -3.94 1.68 -8.28
CA LEU A 95 -3.43 0.96 -9.44
C LEU A 95 -4.54 0.16 -10.11
N ALA A 96 -5.34 -0.58 -9.33
CA ALA A 96 -6.45 -1.37 -9.87
C ALA A 96 -7.47 -0.47 -10.59
N LYS A 97 -7.77 0.70 -10.02
CA LYS A 97 -8.69 1.67 -10.64
C LYS A 97 -8.12 2.15 -11.99
N MET A 98 -6.83 2.47 -12.02
CA MET A 98 -6.19 2.93 -13.26
C MET A 98 -6.04 1.82 -14.30
N MET A 99 -6.07 0.55 -13.87
CA MET A 99 -6.16 -0.61 -14.77
C MET A 99 -7.58 -0.84 -15.31
N GLY A 100 -8.56 -0.04 -14.87
CA GLY A 100 -9.95 -0.18 -15.30
C GLY A 100 -10.73 -1.23 -14.53
N LYS A 101 -10.22 -1.71 -13.39
CA LYS A 101 -10.94 -2.70 -12.58
C LYS A 101 -12.10 -2.05 -11.85
N THR A 102 -13.27 -2.69 -11.90
CA THR A 102 -14.49 -2.17 -11.28
C THR A 102 -14.85 -2.89 -9.98
N HIS A 103 -14.23 -4.03 -9.73
CA HIS A 103 -14.47 -4.84 -8.53
C HIS A 103 -13.14 -5.19 -7.89
N LEU A 104 -13.03 -5.00 -6.59
CA LEU A 104 -11.84 -5.34 -5.82
C LEU A 104 -12.21 -6.34 -4.74
N ILE A 105 -11.37 -7.33 -4.56
CA ILE A 105 -11.49 -8.33 -3.50
C ILE A 105 -10.26 -8.20 -2.61
N ALA A 106 -10.48 -8.12 -1.31
CA ALA A 106 -9.39 -8.04 -0.35
C ALA A 106 -9.30 -9.33 0.45
N GLU A 107 -8.13 -9.94 0.46
CA GLU A 107 -7.83 -11.06 1.35
C GLU A 107 -7.18 -10.50 2.61
N THR A 108 -7.62 -11.00 3.77
CA THR A 108 -7.09 -10.51 5.04
C THR A 108 -7.27 -11.59 6.13
N GLY A 109 -6.21 -11.78 6.90
CA GLY A 109 -6.28 -12.70 8.06
C GLY A 109 -6.92 -12.06 9.28
N ALA A 110 -6.40 -10.90 9.67
CA ALA A 110 -6.83 -10.22 10.91
C ALA A 110 -7.91 -9.13 10.68
N GLY A 111 -8.28 -8.83 9.43
CA GLY A 111 -9.27 -7.79 9.11
C GLY A 111 -8.69 -6.42 8.80
N GLN A 112 -7.44 -6.23 9.11
CA GLN A 112 -6.77 -4.93 8.93
C GLN A 112 -6.74 -4.46 7.47
N UNK A 113 -6.51 -5.20 6.67
CA UNK A 113 -6.43 -4.89 5.27
C UNK A 113 -7.77 -4.65 4.65
N UNK A 114 -8.72 -5.14 5.25
CA UNK A 114 -10.07 -4.97 4.82
C UNK A 114 -10.59 -3.60 5.15
N UNK A 115 -10.20 -3.15 6.04
CA UNK A 115 -10.51 -1.85 6.46
C UNK A 115 -9.95 -0.81 5.55
N UNK A 116 -8.92 -1.05 5.19
CA UNK A 116 -8.23 -0.15 4.32
C UNK A 116 -8.70 -0.28 2.87
N UNK A 117 -9.00 -1.32 2.57
CA UNK A 117 -9.53 -1.56 1.25
C UNK A 117 -10.96 -1.13 1.12
N UNK A 118 -11.51 -1.25 2.03
CA UNK A 118 -12.88 -0.81 2.09
C UNK A 118 -13.01 0.67 2.12
N UNK A 119 -12.29 1.21 2.67
CA UNK A 119 -12.21 2.59 2.76
C UNK A 119 -11.75 3.23 1.48
N UNK A 120 -11.00 2.64 0.94
CA UNK A 120 -10.51 3.11 -0.27
C UNK A 120 -11.33 2.75 -1.53
N UNK A 121 -11.89 1.93 -1.36
CA UNK A 121 -12.77 1.42 -2.39
C UNK A 121 -14.19 1.81 -2.23
N GLY A 122 -14.61 2.04 -1.09
CA GLY A 122 -15.99 2.41 -0.78
C GLY A 122 -16.30 3.90 -0.85
N GLY A 123 -15.29 4.69 -0.90
CA GLY A 123 -15.49 6.13 -1.06
C GLY A 123 -15.91 6.49 -2.48
N ARG A 124 -17.13 6.87 -2.66
CA ARG A 124 -17.56 7.44 -3.95
C ARG A 124 -16.77 8.73 -4.18
N PRO A 125 -16.21 8.90 -5.36
CA PRO A 125 -15.74 10.24 -5.69
C PRO A 125 -16.92 11.19 -5.69
N ALA A 126 -16.73 12.32 -5.10
CA ALA A 126 -17.72 13.39 -5.13
C ALA A 126 -17.91 13.89 -6.56
#